data_6a154defac77dde8946b49ba55159223
#
_entry.id   6a154defac77dde8946b49ba55159223
#
_cell.length_a   1.000
_cell.length_b   1.000
_cell.length_c   1.000
_cell.angle_alpha   90.00
_cell.angle_beta   90.00
_cell.angle_gamma   90.00
#
_symmetry.space_group_name_H-M   'P 1'
#
loop_
_entity.id
_entity.type
_entity.pdbx_description
1 polymer ?
#
loop_
_entity_poly.entity_id
_entity_poly.type
_entity_poly.pdbx_seq_one_letter_code
_entity_poly.pdbx_strand_id
1 'polypeptide(L)'
;MPRTENDTWDLASSVGATATMVAAARAMATKAPNPVIDDPFAEPLVRAVGVDFFTKLASGELTPEDLDESAAASSVDGAMRFADGMAARTRFFDDFFLNAARDGIKQAVILAAGLDARAYRLTWPAGTVVFEVDQPEVIAFKSKAMSDLGAEPTADRRTVAIDLRDDWPTALREAGLDTTEPIAWIAEGLFGYLPPEAQDRLLDLITEISPHGSRLAAEGVPNIGADDQQEARQRMQQLTERWQEHGFDLDFSELTFLGDRNDVSTYLQERGWQTSALTTNELLSRVGLATIEGDPVGFAQVLYITATK
;
A
#
# COMPACT_ATOMS: atom_id res chain seq x y z
N MET A 1 7.02 -0.45 -20.76
CA MET A 1 7.76 -1.70 -21.09
C MET A 1 7.18 -2.82 -20.28
N PRO A 2 6.88 -4.00 -20.86
CA PRO A 2 6.37 -5.12 -20.09
C PRO A 2 7.37 -5.48 -19.00
N ARG A 3 6.87 -5.85 -17.82
CA ARG A 3 7.68 -6.21 -16.65
C ARG A 3 8.62 -7.37 -16.94
N THR A 4 9.84 -7.28 -16.44
CA THR A 4 10.88 -8.31 -16.53
C THR A 4 11.28 -8.77 -15.14
N GLU A 5 11.92 -9.93 -15.03
CA GLU A 5 12.47 -10.44 -13.77
C GLU A 5 13.56 -9.54 -13.15
N ASN A 6 14.06 -8.56 -13.92
CA ASN A 6 15.13 -7.64 -13.54
C ASN A 6 14.67 -6.19 -13.39
N ASP A 7 13.36 -5.95 -13.18
CA ASP A 7 12.85 -4.59 -13.02
C ASP A 7 13.46 -3.90 -11.80
N THR A 8 13.86 -2.65 -11.99
CA THR A 8 14.27 -1.77 -10.89
C THR A 8 13.04 -1.08 -10.28
N TRP A 9 13.06 -0.86 -8.97
CA TRP A 9 11.94 -0.29 -8.21
C TRP A 9 12.21 1.18 -7.85
N ASP A 10 12.61 1.97 -8.84
CA ASP A 10 12.84 3.39 -8.64
C ASP A 10 11.54 4.12 -8.27
N LEU A 11 11.58 4.92 -7.19
CA LEU A 11 10.44 5.68 -6.67
C LEU A 11 9.95 6.80 -7.60
N ALA A 12 10.77 7.24 -8.53
CA ALA A 12 10.42 8.26 -9.51
C ALA A 12 9.86 7.66 -10.81
N SER A 13 10.09 6.38 -11.05
CA SER A 13 9.69 5.67 -12.26
C SER A 13 9.25 4.25 -11.93
N SER A 14 8.68 3.53 -12.86
CA SER A 14 8.25 2.14 -12.74
C SER A 14 7.31 1.88 -11.52
N VAL A 15 7.35 0.70 -10.92
CA VAL A 15 6.47 0.33 -9.79
C VAL A 15 6.69 1.23 -8.56
N GLY A 16 7.89 1.72 -8.33
CA GLY A 16 8.18 2.64 -7.21
C GLY A 16 7.38 3.93 -7.25
N ALA A 17 7.04 4.43 -8.45
CA ALA A 17 6.20 5.63 -8.60
C ALA A 17 4.77 5.42 -8.07
N THR A 18 4.27 4.18 -8.00
CA THR A 18 2.96 3.89 -7.37
C THR A 18 2.98 4.16 -5.87
N ALA A 19 4.09 3.89 -5.18
CA ALA A 19 4.27 4.25 -3.78
C ALA A 19 4.26 5.77 -3.59
N THR A 20 4.84 6.52 -4.52
CA THR A 20 4.83 7.99 -4.52
C THR A 20 3.42 8.55 -4.75
N MET A 21 2.66 7.96 -5.67
CA MET A 21 1.26 8.31 -5.91
C MET A 21 0.40 8.08 -4.65
N VAL A 22 0.53 6.92 -4.02
CA VAL A 22 -0.19 6.60 -2.77
C VAL A 22 0.21 7.56 -1.65
N ALA A 23 1.48 7.92 -1.54
CA ALA A 23 1.95 8.91 -0.56
C ALA A 23 1.36 10.31 -0.86
N ALA A 24 1.27 10.74 -2.13
CA ALA A 24 0.63 11.99 -2.50
C ALA A 24 -0.86 12.00 -2.11
N ALA A 25 -1.59 10.91 -2.33
CA ALA A 25 -2.98 10.77 -1.91
C ALA A 25 -3.13 10.83 -0.37
N ARG A 26 -2.21 10.23 0.41
CA ARG A 26 -2.21 10.37 1.88
C ARG A 26 -1.94 11.81 2.31
N ALA A 27 -1.05 12.53 1.62
CA ALA A 27 -0.81 13.95 1.89
C ALA A 27 -2.06 14.80 1.66
N MET A 28 -2.78 14.56 0.55
CA MET A 28 -4.07 15.21 0.27
C MET A 28 -5.10 14.90 1.36
N ALA A 29 -5.26 13.64 1.72
CA ALA A 29 -6.20 13.18 2.74
C ALA A 29 -5.89 13.76 4.13
N THR A 30 -4.61 13.94 4.48
CA THR A 30 -4.18 14.57 5.73
C THR A 30 -4.57 16.05 5.79
N LYS A 31 -4.64 16.73 4.64
CA LYS A 31 -5.02 18.16 4.53
C LYS A 31 -6.52 18.38 4.39
N ALA A 32 -7.31 17.33 4.29
CA ALA A 32 -8.76 17.45 4.18
C ALA A 32 -9.37 18.21 5.38
N PRO A 33 -10.50 18.92 5.24
CA PRO A 33 -11.12 19.67 6.34
C PRO A 33 -11.46 18.81 7.56
N ASN A 34 -11.79 17.55 7.35
CA ASN A 34 -12.06 16.56 8.40
C ASN A 34 -11.23 15.30 8.11
N PRO A 35 -9.91 15.32 8.39
CA PRO A 35 -9.03 14.25 7.97
C PRO A 35 -9.34 12.94 8.72
N VAL A 36 -9.42 11.85 7.98
CA VAL A 36 -9.58 10.48 8.52
C VAL A 36 -8.25 9.92 9.02
N ILE A 37 -7.16 10.41 8.44
CA ILE A 37 -5.77 10.02 8.75
C ILE A 37 -4.93 11.27 9.02
N ASP A 38 -3.83 11.07 9.73
CA ASP A 38 -2.77 12.07 9.90
C ASP A 38 -1.42 11.44 9.51
N ASP A 39 -0.88 11.86 8.38
CA ASP A 39 0.44 11.45 7.89
C ASP A 39 1.31 12.68 7.57
N PRO A 40 1.95 13.27 8.59
CA PRO A 40 2.76 14.46 8.41
C PRO A 40 4.01 14.23 7.56
N PHE A 41 4.38 12.97 7.30
CA PHE A 41 5.54 12.60 6.51
C PHE A 41 5.23 12.37 5.03
N ALA A 42 3.96 12.21 4.66
CA ALA A 42 3.57 11.87 3.30
C ALA A 42 4.03 12.95 2.29
N GLU A 43 3.70 14.22 2.50
CA GLU A 43 4.13 15.30 1.61
C GLU A 43 5.65 15.49 1.58
N PRO A 44 6.38 15.55 2.71
CA PRO A 44 7.84 15.64 2.70
C PRO A 44 8.52 14.48 1.94
N LEU A 45 8.03 13.27 2.07
CA LEU A 45 8.56 12.11 1.35
C LEU A 45 8.33 12.23 -0.16
N VAL A 46 7.12 12.64 -0.58
CA VAL A 46 6.82 12.90 -2.00
C VAL A 46 7.73 13.99 -2.57
N ARG A 47 7.95 15.09 -1.84
CA ARG A 47 8.89 16.15 -2.24
C ARG A 47 10.32 15.63 -2.39
N ALA A 48 10.76 14.74 -1.50
CA ALA A 48 12.09 14.16 -1.55
C ALA A 48 12.28 13.26 -2.78
N VAL A 49 11.24 12.56 -3.24
CA VAL A 49 11.28 11.81 -4.52
C VAL A 49 11.46 12.74 -5.71
N GLY A 50 10.84 13.92 -5.70
CA GLY A 50 11.08 15.00 -6.66
C GLY A 50 10.32 14.85 -7.99
N VAL A 51 9.27 14.01 -8.08
CA VAL A 51 8.36 14.00 -9.23
C VAL A 51 7.42 15.19 -9.11
N ASP A 52 7.57 16.18 -10.02
CA ASP A 52 6.89 17.47 -9.96
C ASP A 52 5.36 17.33 -9.87
N PHE A 53 4.77 16.45 -10.68
CA PHE A 53 3.35 16.15 -10.67
C PHE A 53 2.83 15.74 -9.27
N PHE A 54 3.46 14.75 -8.65
CA PHE A 54 3.06 14.28 -7.32
C PHE A 54 3.37 15.31 -6.22
N THR A 55 4.43 16.09 -6.38
CA THR A 55 4.77 17.17 -5.46
C THR A 55 3.68 18.24 -5.44
N LYS A 56 3.20 18.64 -6.62
CA LYS A 56 2.11 19.61 -6.76
C LYS A 56 0.77 19.08 -6.20
N LEU A 57 0.46 17.79 -6.42
CA LEU A 57 -0.71 17.15 -5.81
C LEU A 57 -0.60 17.12 -4.28
N ALA A 58 0.52 16.67 -3.75
CA ALA A 58 0.74 16.56 -2.31
C ALA A 58 0.73 17.92 -1.62
N SER A 59 1.22 18.99 -2.28
CA SER A 59 1.21 20.36 -1.74
C SER A 59 -0.17 21.02 -1.82
N GLY A 60 -1.03 20.58 -2.72
CA GLY A 60 -2.29 21.24 -3.06
C GLY A 60 -2.13 22.40 -4.05
N GLU A 61 -0.96 22.52 -4.70
CA GLU A 61 -0.73 23.45 -5.82
C GLU A 61 -1.46 23.00 -7.08
N LEU A 62 -1.57 21.68 -7.28
CA LEU A 62 -2.41 21.05 -8.29
C LEU A 62 -3.63 20.48 -7.57
N THR A 63 -4.80 21.00 -7.90
CA THR A 63 -6.06 20.54 -7.32
C THR A 63 -6.72 19.51 -8.22
N PRO A 64 -7.68 18.72 -7.71
CA PRO A 64 -8.49 17.86 -8.57
C PRO A 64 -9.20 18.60 -9.69
N GLU A 65 -9.57 19.87 -9.47
CA GLU A 65 -10.19 20.74 -10.49
C GLU A 65 -9.23 21.05 -11.64
N ASP A 66 -7.94 21.21 -11.36
CA ASP A 66 -6.91 21.49 -12.38
C ASP A 66 -6.62 20.28 -13.28
N LEU A 67 -6.97 19.07 -12.82
CA LEU A 67 -6.79 17.83 -13.60
C LEU A 67 -7.90 17.64 -14.64
N ASP A 68 -8.89 18.56 -14.69
CA ASP A 68 -10.04 18.42 -15.58
C ASP A 68 -10.57 19.74 -16.16
N GLU A 69 -9.85 20.32 -17.09
CA GLU A 69 -10.41 21.42 -17.92
C GLU A 69 -11.49 20.93 -18.91
N SER A 70 -11.70 19.62 -19.09
CA SER A 70 -12.51 19.09 -20.19
C SER A 70 -13.75 18.28 -19.84
N ALA A 71 -13.97 17.91 -18.57
CA ALA A 71 -15.12 17.08 -18.18
C ALA A 71 -15.74 17.53 -16.86
N ALA A 72 -16.83 18.27 -16.95
CA ALA A 72 -17.67 18.67 -15.82
C ALA A 72 -17.89 17.52 -14.80
N ALA A 73 -17.68 17.80 -13.53
CA ALA A 73 -18.13 17.04 -12.34
C ALA A 73 -17.57 15.62 -12.10
N SER A 74 -17.08 14.88 -13.10
CA SER A 74 -16.71 13.46 -12.90
C SER A 74 -15.25 13.21 -12.49
N SER A 75 -14.35 14.14 -12.72
CA SER A 75 -12.91 13.96 -12.45
C SER A 75 -12.43 14.62 -11.16
N VAL A 76 -13.01 15.76 -10.77
CA VAL A 76 -12.85 16.33 -9.41
C VAL A 76 -13.28 15.30 -8.38
N ASP A 77 -14.43 14.67 -8.62
CA ASP A 77 -14.90 13.53 -7.86
C ASP A 77 -13.88 12.35 -7.89
N GLY A 78 -13.20 12.11 -9.02
CA GLY A 78 -12.27 10.98 -9.17
C GLY A 78 -11.02 11.09 -8.30
N ALA A 79 -10.31 12.23 -8.32
CA ALA A 79 -9.11 12.42 -7.52
C ALA A 79 -9.42 12.54 -6.02
N MET A 80 -10.53 13.19 -5.65
CA MET A 80 -11.00 13.20 -4.26
C MET A 80 -11.42 11.81 -3.81
N ARG A 81 -12.15 11.05 -4.61
CA ARG A 81 -12.52 9.65 -4.31
C ARG A 81 -11.29 8.76 -4.16
N PHE A 82 -10.26 8.98 -4.97
CA PHE A 82 -9.00 8.27 -4.82
C PHE A 82 -8.31 8.62 -3.49
N ALA A 83 -8.24 9.91 -3.12
CA ALA A 83 -7.69 10.33 -1.83
C ALA A 83 -8.51 9.78 -0.65
N ASP A 84 -9.84 9.81 -0.73
CA ASP A 84 -10.74 9.24 0.27
C ASP A 84 -10.57 7.72 0.40
N GLY A 85 -10.46 7.02 -0.73
CA GLY A 85 -10.16 5.59 -0.76
C GLY A 85 -8.81 5.27 -0.10
N MET A 86 -7.77 6.06 -0.39
CA MET A 86 -6.46 5.91 0.23
C MET A 86 -6.48 6.28 1.72
N ALA A 87 -7.30 7.24 2.14
CA ALA A 87 -7.51 7.55 3.55
C ALA A 87 -8.17 6.38 4.31
N ALA A 88 -9.26 5.84 3.78
CA ALA A 88 -9.96 4.69 4.37
C ALA A 88 -9.05 3.44 4.44
N ARG A 89 -8.31 3.18 3.37
CA ARG A 89 -7.28 2.13 3.28
C ARG A 89 -6.19 2.30 4.34
N THR A 90 -5.58 3.48 4.41
CA THR A 90 -4.53 3.79 5.38
C THR A 90 -5.04 3.61 6.81
N ARG A 91 -6.25 4.11 7.10
CA ARG A 91 -6.90 3.95 8.40
C ARG A 91 -7.13 2.48 8.76
N PHE A 92 -7.52 1.63 7.80
CA PHE A 92 -7.69 0.20 8.02
C PHE A 92 -6.40 -0.47 8.48
N PHE A 93 -5.27 -0.22 7.81
CA PHE A 93 -3.98 -0.80 8.18
C PHE A 93 -3.41 -0.18 9.46
N ASP A 94 -3.66 1.10 9.73
CA ASP A 94 -3.29 1.74 10.99
C ASP A 94 -4.01 1.09 12.18
N ASP A 95 -5.33 0.97 12.06
CA ASP A 95 -6.17 0.34 13.10
C ASP A 95 -5.79 -1.13 13.29
N PHE A 96 -5.46 -1.84 12.22
CA PHE A 96 -4.97 -3.22 12.32
C PHE A 96 -3.72 -3.32 13.21
N PHE A 97 -2.69 -2.54 12.95
CA PHE A 97 -1.47 -2.55 13.75
C PHE A 97 -1.69 -2.10 15.19
N LEU A 98 -2.44 -1.00 15.38
CA LEU A 98 -2.73 -0.50 16.73
C LEU A 98 -3.55 -1.50 17.55
N ASN A 99 -4.49 -2.23 16.93
CA ASN A 99 -5.24 -3.28 17.58
C ASN A 99 -4.35 -4.50 17.90
N ALA A 100 -3.52 -4.94 16.97
CA ALA A 100 -2.57 -6.03 17.20
C ALA A 100 -1.61 -5.70 18.36
N ALA A 101 -1.06 -4.50 18.37
CA ALA A 101 -0.16 -4.04 19.43
C ALA A 101 -0.86 -3.90 20.80
N ARG A 102 -2.12 -3.43 20.82
CA ARG A 102 -2.94 -3.37 22.04
C ARG A 102 -3.24 -4.76 22.62
N ASP A 103 -3.41 -5.75 21.75
CA ASP A 103 -3.61 -7.15 22.13
C ASP A 103 -2.30 -7.89 22.48
N GLY A 104 -1.18 -7.18 22.52
CA GLY A 104 0.10 -7.66 23.01
C GLY A 104 1.10 -8.14 21.95
N ILE A 105 0.78 -8.04 20.65
CA ILE A 105 1.74 -8.35 19.58
C ILE A 105 2.78 -7.21 19.51
N LYS A 106 4.06 -7.58 19.68
CA LYS A 106 5.16 -6.60 19.75
C LYS A 106 6.02 -6.54 18.50
N GLN A 107 5.74 -7.37 17.52
CA GLN A 107 6.46 -7.43 16.27
C GLN A 107 5.52 -7.11 15.11
N ALA A 108 5.80 -6.02 14.42
CA ALA A 108 5.06 -5.59 13.23
C ALA A 108 5.98 -5.69 12.01
N VAL A 109 5.51 -6.25 10.90
CA VAL A 109 6.26 -6.35 9.65
C VAL A 109 5.48 -5.70 8.53
N ILE A 110 6.12 -4.77 7.84
CA ILE A 110 5.60 -4.07 6.66
C ILE A 110 6.35 -4.62 5.44
N LEU A 111 5.65 -5.41 4.63
CA LEU A 111 6.19 -5.97 3.38
C LEU A 111 6.03 -4.96 2.25
N ALA A 112 7.06 -4.75 1.45
CA ALA A 112 7.14 -3.72 0.42
C ALA A 112 6.81 -2.33 1.01
N ALA A 113 7.61 -1.91 2.00
CA ALA A 113 7.32 -0.76 2.85
C ALA A 113 7.31 0.60 2.12
N GLY A 114 7.88 0.72 0.92
CA GLY A 114 7.82 1.93 0.09
C GLY A 114 8.03 3.22 0.89
N LEU A 115 7.07 4.14 0.77
CA LEU A 115 7.02 5.39 1.52
C LEU A 115 6.10 5.31 2.76
N ASP A 116 5.94 4.12 3.35
CA ASP A 116 5.24 3.95 4.63
C ASP A 116 5.95 4.67 5.76
N ALA A 117 5.23 5.45 6.56
CA ALA A 117 5.75 6.21 7.69
C ALA A 117 5.19 5.74 9.04
N ARG A 118 4.52 4.57 9.11
CA ARG A 118 3.87 4.07 10.36
C ARG A 118 4.85 3.88 11.50
N ALA A 119 6.10 3.50 11.22
CA ALA A 119 7.15 3.39 12.25
C ALA A 119 7.48 4.74 12.91
N TYR A 120 7.12 5.85 12.27
CA TYR A 120 7.38 7.22 12.73
C TYR A 120 6.14 7.94 13.25
N ARG A 121 4.95 7.63 12.73
CA ARG A 121 3.73 8.41 13.01
C ARG A 121 2.73 7.73 13.95
N LEU A 122 2.71 6.38 14.01
CA LEU A 122 1.80 5.69 14.91
C LEU A 122 2.33 5.71 16.34
N THR A 123 1.41 5.72 17.31
CA THR A 123 1.75 5.63 18.73
C THR A 123 1.89 4.16 19.12
N TRP A 124 3.10 3.64 18.94
CA TRP A 124 3.40 2.25 19.30
C TRP A 124 3.59 2.07 20.81
N PRO A 125 3.10 0.97 21.40
CA PRO A 125 3.44 0.61 22.77
C PRO A 125 4.94 0.40 22.96
N ALA A 126 5.45 0.70 24.14
CA ALA A 126 6.86 0.51 24.45
C ALA A 126 7.31 -0.94 24.21
N GLY A 127 8.47 -1.10 23.57
CA GLY A 127 9.05 -2.38 23.21
C GLY A 127 8.48 -3.00 21.93
N THR A 128 7.71 -2.25 21.16
CA THR A 128 7.29 -2.67 19.81
C THR A 128 8.44 -2.50 18.82
N VAL A 129 8.68 -3.55 18.04
CA VAL A 129 9.65 -3.56 16.93
C VAL A 129 8.86 -3.51 15.61
N VAL A 130 9.23 -2.60 14.72
CA VAL A 130 8.67 -2.48 13.38
C VAL A 130 9.75 -2.80 12.35
N PHE A 131 9.55 -3.90 11.64
CA PHE A 131 10.40 -4.31 10.53
C PHE A 131 9.85 -3.78 9.22
N GLU A 132 10.65 -3.04 8.49
CA GLU A 132 10.35 -2.57 7.14
C GLU A 132 11.16 -3.35 6.13
N VAL A 133 10.48 -4.12 5.29
CA VAL A 133 11.10 -4.93 4.24
C VAL A 133 10.86 -4.25 2.89
N ASP A 134 11.91 -3.93 2.16
CA ASP A 134 11.85 -3.39 0.80
C ASP A 134 13.21 -3.52 0.11
N GLN A 135 13.25 -3.20 -1.18
CA GLN A 135 14.46 -3.10 -1.98
C GLN A 135 15.51 -2.19 -1.32
N PRO A 136 16.79 -2.51 -1.43
CA PRO A 136 17.86 -1.73 -0.80
C PRO A 136 17.82 -0.23 -1.09
N GLU A 137 17.52 0.14 -2.34
CA GLU A 137 17.45 1.52 -2.78
C GLU A 137 16.28 2.26 -2.14
N VAL A 138 15.12 1.62 -1.98
CA VAL A 138 13.91 2.18 -1.34
C VAL A 138 14.17 2.42 0.14
N ILE A 139 14.76 1.41 0.83
CA ILE A 139 15.12 1.53 2.25
C ILE A 139 16.15 2.65 2.46
N ALA A 140 17.19 2.72 1.63
CA ALA A 140 18.21 3.76 1.71
C ALA A 140 17.62 5.16 1.49
N PHE A 141 16.80 5.30 0.45
CA PHE A 141 16.11 6.56 0.15
C PHE A 141 15.24 7.03 1.31
N LYS A 142 14.31 6.17 1.78
CA LYS A 142 13.38 6.53 2.86
C LYS A 142 14.14 6.88 4.15
N SER A 143 15.13 6.07 4.52
CA SER A 143 15.93 6.32 5.73
C SER A 143 16.66 7.65 5.67
N LYS A 144 17.23 7.99 4.50
CA LYS A 144 17.88 9.28 4.29
C LYS A 144 16.86 10.43 4.37
N ALA A 145 15.75 10.34 3.67
CA ALA A 145 14.73 11.38 3.65
C ALA A 145 14.18 11.66 5.06
N MET A 146 13.88 10.61 5.84
CA MET A 146 13.41 10.76 7.21
C MET A 146 14.47 11.36 8.14
N SER A 147 15.74 10.99 7.96
CA SER A 147 16.88 11.60 8.69
C SER A 147 17.05 13.07 8.35
N ASP A 148 16.96 13.44 7.07
CA ASP A 148 17.06 14.84 6.62
C ASP A 148 15.92 15.71 7.19
N LEU A 149 14.75 15.10 7.46
CA LEU A 149 13.62 15.75 8.13
C LEU A 149 13.79 15.85 9.66
N GLY A 150 14.82 15.21 10.23
CA GLY A 150 15.00 15.10 11.68
C GLY A 150 13.91 14.24 12.34
N ALA A 151 13.28 13.34 11.62
CA ALA A 151 12.23 12.48 12.13
C ALA A 151 12.83 11.31 12.92
N GLU A 152 12.29 11.07 14.12
CA GLU A 152 12.66 9.94 14.96
C GLU A 152 11.54 8.89 14.97
N PRO A 153 11.86 7.60 14.84
CA PRO A 153 10.86 6.54 14.94
C PRO A 153 10.20 6.50 16.31
N THR A 154 8.91 6.21 16.34
CA THR A 154 8.11 6.03 17.57
C THR A 154 8.16 4.57 18.09
N ALA A 155 8.80 3.65 17.32
CA ALA A 155 9.05 2.26 17.65
C ALA A 155 10.54 1.91 17.45
N ASP A 156 10.99 0.71 17.87
CA ASP A 156 12.27 0.16 17.42
C ASP A 156 12.15 -0.23 15.93
N ARG A 157 12.51 0.71 15.06
CA ARG A 157 12.45 0.52 13.59
C ARG A 157 13.67 -0.26 13.13
N ARG A 158 13.44 -1.38 12.47
CA ARG A 158 14.46 -2.22 11.84
C ARG A 158 14.19 -2.35 10.35
N THR A 159 15.20 -2.06 9.55
CA THR A 159 15.10 -2.14 8.09
C THR A 159 15.71 -3.44 7.59
N VAL A 160 15.02 -4.10 6.68
CA VAL A 160 15.44 -5.31 5.99
C VAL A 160 15.50 -5.01 4.50
N ALA A 161 16.70 -4.65 4.05
CA ALA A 161 16.98 -4.21 2.69
C ALA A 161 17.18 -5.44 1.78
N ILE A 162 16.07 -6.00 1.28
CA ILE A 162 16.06 -7.23 0.47
C ILE A 162 14.88 -7.24 -0.50
N ASP A 163 15.07 -7.89 -1.64
CA ASP A 163 13.98 -8.20 -2.57
C ASP A 163 13.11 -9.34 -2.02
N LEU A 164 11.79 -9.24 -2.11
CA LEU A 164 10.86 -10.30 -1.71
C LEU A 164 10.94 -11.56 -2.59
N ARG A 165 11.71 -11.52 -3.67
CA ARG A 165 12.08 -12.70 -4.49
C ARG A 165 13.20 -13.53 -3.85
N ASP A 166 13.99 -12.94 -2.96
CA ASP A 166 15.12 -13.55 -2.26
C ASP A 166 14.70 -14.17 -0.91
N ASP A 167 15.65 -14.60 -0.10
CA ASP A 167 15.40 -15.22 1.21
C ASP A 167 15.16 -14.16 2.32
N TRP A 168 14.06 -13.40 2.15
CA TRP A 168 13.63 -12.39 3.12
C TRP A 168 13.25 -12.97 4.51
N PRO A 169 12.74 -14.24 4.64
CA PRO A 169 12.51 -14.81 5.97
C PRO A 169 13.77 -14.96 6.80
N THR A 170 14.88 -15.37 6.18
CA THR A 170 16.18 -15.43 6.86
C THR A 170 16.68 -14.02 7.20
N ALA A 171 16.61 -13.07 6.28
CA ALA A 171 16.99 -11.67 6.54
C ALA A 171 16.18 -11.04 7.69
N LEU A 172 14.88 -11.32 7.81
CA LEU A 172 14.07 -10.87 8.95
C LEU A 172 14.54 -11.47 10.28
N ARG A 173 14.88 -12.77 10.32
CA ARG A 173 15.43 -13.41 11.53
C ARG A 173 16.79 -12.80 11.91
N GLU A 174 17.65 -12.54 10.95
CA GLU A 174 18.94 -11.86 11.17
C GLU A 174 18.76 -10.43 11.69
N ALA A 175 17.70 -9.72 11.26
CA ALA A 175 17.30 -8.43 11.81
C ALA A 175 16.65 -8.53 13.21
N GLY A 176 16.44 -9.76 13.72
CA GLY A 176 15.95 -10.02 15.06
C GLY A 176 14.45 -10.29 15.15
N LEU A 177 13.79 -10.73 14.08
CA LEU A 177 12.41 -11.24 14.15
C LEU A 177 12.41 -12.56 14.93
N ASP A 178 11.62 -12.62 16.00
CA ASP A 178 11.41 -13.83 16.79
C ASP A 178 10.19 -14.60 16.26
N THR A 179 10.44 -15.70 15.56
CA THR A 179 9.38 -16.56 15.00
C THR A 179 8.71 -17.47 16.04
N THR A 180 9.03 -17.34 17.32
CA THR A 180 8.33 -18.02 18.43
C THR A 180 7.25 -17.15 19.07
N GLU A 181 7.27 -15.84 18.80
CA GLU A 181 6.32 -14.86 19.30
C GLU A 181 5.37 -14.38 18.17
N PRO A 182 4.11 -14.07 18.48
CA PRO A 182 3.16 -13.60 17.47
C PRO A 182 3.66 -12.37 16.69
N ILE A 183 3.32 -12.35 15.40
CA ILE A 183 3.75 -11.32 14.45
C ILE A 183 2.49 -10.68 13.81
N ALA A 184 2.48 -9.36 13.65
CA ALA A 184 1.51 -8.63 12.87
C ALA A 184 2.11 -8.25 11.51
N TRP A 185 1.55 -8.78 10.43
CA TRP A 185 2.00 -8.56 9.06
C TRP A 185 1.08 -7.62 8.31
N ILE A 186 1.63 -6.75 7.46
CA ILE A 186 0.85 -6.11 6.41
C ILE A 186 1.48 -6.37 5.02
N ALA A 187 0.59 -6.63 4.05
CA ALA A 187 0.88 -6.67 2.62
C ALA A 187 -0.06 -5.67 1.91
N GLU A 188 0.27 -4.39 2.00
CA GLU A 188 -0.50 -3.27 1.49
C GLU A 188 -0.05 -2.90 0.09
N GLY A 189 -0.95 -2.97 -0.92
CA GLY A 189 -0.64 -2.62 -2.31
C GLY A 189 0.45 -3.49 -2.94
N LEU A 190 0.55 -4.75 -2.56
CA LEU A 190 1.64 -5.63 -2.98
C LEU A 190 1.19 -6.66 -4.01
N PHE A 191 0.09 -7.36 -3.77
CA PHE A 191 -0.27 -8.54 -4.56
C PHE A 191 -0.57 -8.25 -6.02
N GLY A 192 -1.09 -7.08 -6.36
CA GLY A 192 -1.31 -6.66 -7.75
C GLY A 192 -0.02 -6.59 -8.57
N TYR A 193 1.12 -6.42 -7.90
CA TYR A 193 2.44 -6.34 -8.53
C TYR A 193 3.21 -7.66 -8.53
N LEU A 194 2.59 -8.74 -8.05
CA LEU A 194 3.18 -10.07 -8.02
C LEU A 194 2.47 -10.99 -9.02
N PRO A 195 3.20 -11.87 -9.72
CA PRO A 195 2.60 -13.01 -10.38
C PRO A 195 1.76 -13.84 -9.40
N PRO A 196 0.68 -14.52 -9.85
CA PRO A 196 -0.18 -15.32 -8.97
C PRO A 196 0.58 -16.32 -8.10
N GLU A 197 1.54 -17.03 -8.67
CA GLU A 197 2.38 -18.01 -7.96
C GLU A 197 3.35 -17.37 -6.95
N ALA A 198 3.74 -16.12 -7.17
CA ALA A 198 4.55 -15.38 -6.21
C ALA A 198 3.72 -14.88 -5.02
N GLN A 199 2.45 -14.52 -5.23
CA GLN A 199 1.50 -14.25 -4.15
C GLN A 199 1.35 -15.49 -3.25
N ASP A 200 1.09 -16.64 -3.84
CA ASP A 200 0.90 -17.89 -3.11
C ASP A 200 2.13 -18.26 -2.29
N ARG A 201 3.31 -18.19 -2.91
CA ARG A 201 4.59 -18.45 -2.22
C ARG A 201 4.83 -17.47 -1.07
N LEU A 202 4.49 -16.19 -1.22
CA LEU A 202 4.62 -15.20 -0.16
C LEU A 202 3.70 -15.54 1.03
N LEU A 203 2.46 -15.90 0.77
CA LEU A 203 1.49 -16.31 1.79
C LEU A 203 1.90 -17.62 2.48
N ASP A 204 2.50 -18.57 1.77
CA ASP A 204 3.06 -19.79 2.34
C ASP A 204 4.21 -19.49 3.29
N LEU A 205 5.16 -18.65 2.90
CA LEU A 205 6.29 -18.24 3.74
C LEU A 205 5.83 -17.49 4.99
N ILE A 206 4.89 -16.54 4.85
CA ILE A 206 4.29 -15.86 6.01
C ILE A 206 3.66 -16.89 6.95
N THR A 207 2.92 -17.86 6.40
CA THR A 207 2.27 -18.91 7.19
C THR A 207 3.30 -19.77 7.91
N GLU A 208 4.37 -20.17 7.25
CA GLU A 208 5.42 -21.03 7.82
C GLU A 208 6.09 -20.38 9.05
N ILE A 209 6.45 -19.10 8.94
CA ILE A 209 7.20 -18.41 10.01
C ILE A 209 6.34 -17.71 11.05
N SER A 210 5.01 -17.76 10.90
CA SER A 210 4.07 -17.18 11.86
C SER A 210 3.62 -18.20 12.90
N PRO A 211 3.86 -18.00 14.19
CA PRO A 211 3.29 -18.85 15.26
C PRO A 211 1.79 -18.54 15.44
N HIS A 212 1.11 -19.38 16.20
CA HIS A 212 -0.29 -19.17 16.60
C HIS A 212 -0.46 -17.82 17.30
N GLY A 213 -1.53 -17.10 16.97
CA GLY A 213 -1.81 -15.75 17.47
C GLY A 213 -1.25 -14.65 16.57
N SER A 214 -0.47 -14.99 15.55
CA SER A 214 -0.04 -14.03 14.51
C SER A 214 -1.23 -13.51 13.72
N ARG A 215 -1.10 -12.30 13.20
CA ARG A 215 -2.13 -11.61 12.39
C ARG A 215 -1.56 -11.14 11.07
N LEU A 216 -2.40 -11.10 10.05
CA LEU A 216 -2.07 -10.55 8.74
C LEU A 216 -3.18 -9.62 8.29
N ALA A 217 -2.83 -8.44 7.79
CA ALA A 217 -3.73 -7.64 6.97
C ALA A 217 -3.17 -7.51 5.55
N ALA A 218 -4.05 -7.65 4.57
CA ALA A 218 -3.65 -7.61 3.17
C ALA A 218 -4.74 -6.99 2.30
N GLU A 219 -4.33 -6.51 1.15
CA GLU A 219 -5.20 -6.04 0.08
C GLU A 219 -5.29 -7.13 -0.98
N GLY A 220 -6.49 -7.63 -1.19
CA GLY A 220 -6.76 -8.66 -2.21
C GLY A 220 -6.96 -8.03 -3.58
N VAL A 221 -6.43 -8.67 -4.60
CA VAL A 221 -6.70 -8.31 -6.00
C VAL A 221 -8.02 -8.97 -6.42
N PRO A 222 -9.01 -8.21 -6.92
CA PRO A 222 -10.25 -8.80 -7.40
C PRO A 222 -9.98 -9.80 -8.52
N ASN A 223 -10.61 -10.98 -8.44
CA ASN A 223 -10.59 -11.95 -9.53
C ASN A 223 -11.69 -11.60 -10.52
N ILE A 224 -11.34 -10.81 -11.54
CA ILE A 224 -12.26 -10.32 -12.56
C ILE A 224 -12.13 -11.18 -13.83
N GLY A 225 -13.26 -11.40 -14.53
CA GLY A 225 -13.28 -12.16 -15.78
C GLY A 225 -12.42 -11.54 -16.88
N ALA A 226 -12.09 -12.32 -17.90
CA ALA A 226 -11.20 -11.86 -18.98
C ALA A 226 -11.72 -10.61 -19.71
N ASP A 227 -13.04 -10.48 -19.90
CA ASP A 227 -13.65 -9.31 -20.54
C ASP A 227 -13.52 -8.06 -19.63
N ASP A 228 -13.77 -8.21 -18.32
CA ASP A 228 -13.63 -7.13 -17.33
C ASP A 228 -12.16 -6.72 -17.16
N GLN A 229 -11.20 -7.66 -17.29
CA GLN A 229 -9.76 -7.37 -17.28
C GLN A 229 -9.36 -6.47 -18.45
N GLN A 230 -9.92 -6.71 -19.64
CA GLN A 230 -9.65 -5.90 -20.82
C GLN A 230 -10.22 -4.49 -20.64
N GLU A 231 -11.43 -4.36 -20.10
CA GLU A 231 -12.03 -3.07 -19.79
C GLU A 231 -11.22 -2.32 -18.72
N ALA A 232 -10.80 -3.00 -17.65
CA ALA A 232 -9.98 -2.40 -16.58
C ALA A 232 -8.64 -1.87 -17.14
N ARG A 233 -7.97 -2.63 -18.02
CA ARG A 233 -6.77 -2.18 -18.71
C ARG A 233 -7.00 -0.94 -19.56
N GLN A 234 -8.06 -0.93 -20.39
CA GLN A 234 -8.37 0.22 -21.25
C GLN A 234 -8.64 1.49 -20.43
N ARG A 235 -9.34 1.36 -19.32
CA ARG A 235 -9.63 2.49 -18.42
C ARG A 235 -8.38 2.99 -17.71
N MET A 236 -7.49 2.07 -17.30
CA MET A 236 -6.20 2.42 -16.70
C MET A 236 -5.30 3.13 -17.70
N GLN A 237 -5.30 2.72 -18.98
CA GLN A 237 -4.61 3.42 -20.06
C GLN A 237 -5.16 4.84 -20.28
N GLN A 238 -6.47 5.03 -20.26
CA GLN A 238 -7.08 6.35 -20.39
C GLN A 238 -6.70 7.29 -19.23
N LEU A 239 -6.58 6.76 -18.01
CA LEU A 239 -6.07 7.52 -16.86
C LEU A 239 -4.60 7.89 -17.06
N THR A 240 -3.79 6.97 -17.56
CA THR A 240 -2.37 7.20 -17.87
C THR A 240 -2.21 8.29 -18.91
N GLU A 241 -2.98 8.27 -20.02
CA GLU A 241 -2.94 9.30 -21.06
C GLU A 241 -3.21 10.71 -20.51
N ARG A 242 -4.18 10.84 -19.59
CA ARG A 242 -4.48 12.13 -18.94
C ARG A 242 -3.32 12.60 -18.04
N TRP A 243 -2.66 11.69 -17.33
CA TRP A 243 -1.52 12.06 -16.47
C TRP A 243 -0.27 12.40 -17.27
N GLN A 244 -0.12 11.83 -18.48
CA GLN A 244 0.93 12.23 -19.42
C GLN A 244 0.81 13.70 -19.83
N GLU A 245 -0.40 14.24 -19.98
CA GLU A 245 -0.64 15.67 -20.25
C GLU A 245 -0.07 16.58 -19.14
N HIS A 246 0.02 16.05 -17.92
CA HIS A 246 0.61 16.74 -16.75
C HIS A 246 2.08 16.34 -16.49
N GLY A 247 2.73 15.70 -17.48
CA GLY A 247 4.17 15.38 -17.44
C GLY A 247 4.51 14.11 -16.66
N PHE A 248 3.51 13.23 -16.39
CA PHE A 248 3.75 11.95 -15.76
C PHE A 248 3.53 10.81 -16.76
N ASP A 249 4.63 10.21 -17.22
CA ASP A 249 4.64 9.17 -18.27
C ASP A 249 4.90 7.77 -17.68
N LEU A 250 3.88 7.22 -17.02
CA LEU A 250 3.92 5.84 -16.51
C LEU A 250 2.61 5.10 -16.83
N ASP A 251 2.70 3.99 -17.55
CA ASP A 251 1.56 3.13 -17.83
C ASP A 251 1.32 2.14 -16.70
N PHE A 252 0.34 2.44 -15.84
CA PHE A 252 -0.05 1.57 -14.73
C PHE A 252 -0.60 0.22 -15.17
N SER A 253 -1.16 0.13 -16.38
CA SER A 253 -1.70 -1.14 -16.90
C SER A 253 -0.62 -2.18 -17.17
N GLU A 254 0.62 -1.73 -17.40
CA GLU A 254 1.78 -2.60 -17.58
C GLU A 254 2.44 -3.03 -16.26
N LEU A 255 2.10 -2.37 -15.13
CA LEU A 255 2.73 -2.64 -13.84
C LEU A 255 2.07 -3.78 -13.08
N THR A 256 0.79 -4.04 -13.33
CA THR A 256 0.01 -5.00 -12.57
C THR A 256 -0.12 -6.34 -13.30
N PHE A 257 -0.06 -7.43 -12.54
CA PHE A 257 -0.37 -8.76 -13.05
C PHE A 257 -1.87 -9.02 -12.89
N LEU A 258 -2.61 -8.89 -14.00
CA LEU A 258 -4.00 -9.31 -14.10
C LEU A 258 -4.03 -10.77 -14.56
N GLY A 259 -4.84 -11.59 -13.94
CA GLY A 259 -4.97 -13.00 -14.30
C GLY A 259 -5.63 -13.81 -13.19
N ASP A 260 -5.90 -15.08 -13.48
CA ASP A 260 -6.45 -16.00 -12.49
C ASP A 260 -5.46 -16.19 -11.35
N ARG A 261 -5.92 -15.90 -10.14
CA ARG A 261 -5.14 -16.06 -8.91
C ARG A 261 -5.99 -16.62 -7.80
N ASN A 262 -5.37 -17.25 -6.82
CA ASN A 262 -6.06 -17.68 -5.64
C ASN A 262 -6.60 -16.48 -4.84
N ASP A 263 -7.85 -16.57 -4.39
CA ASP A 263 -8.39 -15.62 -3.44
C ASP A 263 -7.62 -15.71 -2.13
N VAL A 264 -7.13 -14.57 -1.65
CA VAL A 264 -6.25 -14.50 -0.48
C VAL A 264 -6.93 -15.04 0.78
N SER A 265 -8.22 -14.74 0.98
CA SER A 265 -8.97 -15.22 2.14
C SER A 265 -9.09 -16.74 2.12
N THR A 266 -9.53 -17.31 0.99
CA THR A 266 -9.69 -18.75 0.81
C THR A 266 -8.35 -19.47 0.96
N TYR A 267 -7.30 -18.94 0.31
CA TYR A 267 -5.96 -19.52 0.37
C TYR A 267 -5.39 -19.58 1.80
N LEU A 268 -5.62 -18.53 2.60
CA LEU A 268 -5.21 -18.49 4.00
C LEU A 268 -6.06 -19.42 4.87
N GLN A 269 -7.39 -19.53 4.62
CA GLN A 269 -8.27 -20.44 5.36
C GLN A 269 -7.85 -21.90 5.20
N GLU A 270 -7.46 -22.32 3.99
CA GLU A 270 -6.92 -23.66 3.71
C GLU A 270 -5.62 -23.95 4.49
N ARG A 271 -4.93 -22.90 4.96
CA ARG A 271 -3.69 -22.95 5.75
C ARG A 271 -3.89 -22.70 7.24
N GLY A 272 -5.13 -22.75 7.69
CA GLY A 272 -5.49 -22.69 9.09
C GLY A 272 -5.65 -21.27 9.67
N TRP A 273 -5.70 -20.25 8.81
CA TRP A 273 -6.04 -18.88 9.24
C TRP A 273 -7.55 -18.66 9.29
N GLN A 274 -8.00 -17.86 10.24
CA GLN A 274 -9.36 -17.33 10.27
C GLN A 274 -9.36 -15.96 9.61
N THR A 275 -10.15 -15.76 8.57
CA THR A 275 -10.17 -14.54 7.77
C THR A 275 -11.47 -13.76 7.88
N SER A 276 -11.38 -12.46 7.70
CA SER A 276 -12.49 -11.53 7.50
C SER A 276 -12.10 -10.54 6.42
N ALA A 277 -13.03 -10.14 5.57
CA ALA A 277 -12.78 -9.23 4.47
C ALA A 277 -13.82 -8.09 4.47
N LEU A 278 -13.39 -6.92 3.97
CA LEU A 278 -14.21 -5.73 3.76
C LEU A 278 -13.93 -5.20 2.36
N THR A 279 -14.95 -4.68 1.72
CA THR A 279 -14.81 -3.96 0.45
C THR A 279 -14.36 -2.51 0.70
N THR A 280 -13.85 -1.83 -0.33
CA THR A 280 -13.54 -0.39 -0.26
C THR A 280 -14.75 0.41 0.22
N ASN A 281 -15.95 0.12 -0.29
CA ASN A 281 -17.16 0.85 0.11
C ASN A 281 -17.53 0.64 1.58
N GLU A 282 -17.28 -0.55 2.12
CA GLU A 282 -17.47 -0.79 3.56
C GLU A 282 -16.43 -0.03 4.39
N LEU A 283 -15.18 0.09 3.92
CA LEU A 283 -14.16 0.92 4.60
C LEU A 283 -14.55 2.40 4.58
N LEU A 284 -14.93 2.95 3.42
CA LEU A 284 -15.40 4.33 3.29
C LEU A 284 -16.56 4.61 4.24
N SER A 285 -17.57 3.75 4.26
CA SER A 285 -18.72 3.88 5.15
C SER A 285 -18.32 3.88 6.62
N ARG A 286 -17.38 3.03 7.04
CA ARG A 286 -16.90 2.93 8.44
C ARG A 286 -16.23 4.20 8.94
N VAL A 287 -15.60 4.94 8.05
CA VAL A 287 -14.92 6.21 8.39
C VAL A 287 -15.74 7.45 8.04
N GLY A 288 -17.01 7.26 7.61
CA GLY A 288 -17.94 8.36 7.32
C GLY A 288 -17.68 9.08 6.00
N LEU A 289 -16.96 8.45 5.08
CA LEU A 289 -16.72 8.95 3.73
C LEU A 289 -17.79 8.42 2.75
N ALA A 290 -18.00 9.14 1.65
CA ALA A 290 -18.94 8.74 0.61
C ALA A 290 -18.48 7.47 -0.10
N THR A 291 -19.42 6.57 -0.39
CA THR A 291 -19.16 5.35 -1.16
C THR A 291 -18.99 5.65 -2.64
N ILE A 292 -18.26 4.78 -3.32
CA ILE A 292 -18.02 4.89 -4.76
C ILE A 292 -19.20 4.28 -5.50
N GLU A 293 -19.88 5.12 -6.28
CA GLU A 293 -20.94 4.69 -7.21
C GLU A 293 -20.39 4.65 -8.64
N GLY A 294 -20.77 3.63 -9.41
CA GLY A 294 -20.36 3.50 -10.81
C GLY A 294 -18.85 3.34 -10.97
N ASP A 295 -18.28 2.33 -10.32
CA ASP A 295 -16.84 2.03 -10.27
C ASP A 295 -16.29 1.49 -11.61
N PRO A 296 -15.72 2.34 -12.45
CA PRO A 296 -15.26 1.93 -13.78
C PRO A 296 -13.96 1.14 -13.77
N VAL A 297 -13.20 1.12 -12.68
CA VAL A 297 -11.88 0.47 -12.58
C VAL A 297 -11.84 -0.68 -11.57
N GLY A 298 -12.96 -1.04 -10.95
CA GLY A 298 -13.03 -2.12 -9.97
C GLY A 298 -12.44 -1.79 -8.60
N PHE A 299 -12.18 -0.51 -8.31
CA PHE A 299 -11.56 -0.09 -7.07
C PHE A 299 -12.47 -0.33 -5.85
N ALA A 300 -13.80 -0.18 -6.03
CA ALA A 300 -14.79 -0.46 -4.99
C ALA A 300 -14.83 -1.95 -4.60
N GLN A 301 -14.36 -2.84 -5.47
CA GLN A 301 -14.35 -4.30 -5.28
C GLN A 301 -13.07 -4.83 -4.66
N VAL A 302 -12.06 -4.00 -4.45
CA VAL A 302 -10.85 -4.40 -3.72
C VAL A 302 -11.24 -4.88 -2.33
N LEU A 303 -10.69 -6.03 -1.92
CA LEU A 303 -10.94 -6.61 -0.62
C LEU A 303 -9.79 -6.30 0.34
N TYR A 304 -10.15 -5.82 1.51
CA TYR A 304 -9.24 -5.60 2.63
C TYR A 304 -9.44 -6.73 3.63
N ILE A 305 -8.45 -7.59 3.73
CA ILE A 305 -8.52 -8.86 4.43
C ILE A 305 -7.75 -8.74 5.74
N THR A 306 -8.35 -9.22 6.81
CA THR A 306 -7.64 -9.52 8.07
C THR A 306 -7.66 -11.02 8.31
N ALA A 307 -6.54 -11.57 8.79
CA ALA A 307 -6.41 -12.97 9.12
C ALA A 307 -5.74 -13.15 10.48
N THR A 308 -6.15 -14.18 11.23
CA THR A 308 -5.54 -14.60 12.50
C THR A 308 -5.21 -16.08 12.43
N LYS A 309 -3.98 -16.44 12.81
CA LYS A 309 -3.50 -17.83 12.83
C LYS A 309 -3.75 -18.52 14.15
#